data_b29a22535822366de597fead6b178890
#
_entry.id   b29a22535822366de597fead6b178890
#
_cell.length_a   1.000
_cell.length_b   1.000
_cell.length_c   1.000
_cell.angle_alpha   90.00
_cell.angle_beta   90.00
_cell.angle_gamma   90.00
#
_symmetry.space_group_name_H-M   'P 1'
#
loop_
_entity.id
_entity.type
_entity.pdbx_description
1 polymer ?
#
loop_
_entity_poly.entity_id
_entity_poly.type
_entity_poly.pdbx_seq_one_letter_code
_entity_poly.pdbx_strand_id
1 'polypeptide(L)'
;MLRLTIIFYFIFSALTSEEYFLSLRNDKVNLRLGPSFDYPIKIIYKKKYLPVLIKEKSENFRKIQDHENNSGWIHISQLSKKKSVITLKHLILYNRPTIYSKPLVNIETGRLLLVTKCKDNWCKVKSGKYSGWIKNNEIWGRL
;
A
#
# COMPACT_ATOMS: atom_id res chain seq x y z
N MET A 1 33.34 -52.59 8.48
CA MET A 1 31.91 -52.23 8.40
C MET A 1 31.79 -50.71 8.46
N LEU A 2 31.57 -50.09 7.31
CA LEU A 2 31.43 -48.63 7.19
C LEU A 2 29.95 -48.25 7.46
N ARG A 3 29.70 -47.54 8.57
CA ARG A 3 28.39 -46.99 8.86
C ARG A 3 28.21 -45.70 8.09
N LEU A 4 27.37 -45.75 7.06
CA LEU A 4 26.94 -44.59 6.28
C LEU A 4 25.89 -43.81 7.07
N THR A 5 26.27 -42.68 7.64
CA THR A 5 25.29 -41.78 8.32
C THR A 5 24.70 -40.88 7.25
N ILE A 6 23.46 -41.13 6.88
CA ILE A 6 22.70 -40.25 5.96
C ILE A 6 22.21 -39.06 6.79
N ILE A 7 22.79 -37.89 6.57
CA ILE A 7 22.31 -36.63 7.14
C ILE A 7 21.20 -36.12 6.23
N PHE A 8 19.97 -36.18 6.73
CA PHE A 8 18.80 -35.58 6.07
C PHE A 8 18.84 -34.08 6.32
N TYR A 9 19.24 -33.29 5.34
CA TYR A 9 19.07 -31.85 5.36
C TYR A 9 17.59 -31.53 5.09
N PHE A 10 16.85 -31.17 6.14
CA PHE A 10 15.56 -30.54 6.03
C PHE A 10 15.78 -29.09 5.51
N ILE A 11 15.59 -28.87 4.22
CA ILE A 11 15.49 -27.54 3.65
C ILE A 11 14.15 -26.98 4.08
N PHE A 12 14.14 -26.18 5.13
CA PHE A 12 12.98 -25.39 5.52
C PHE A 12 12.86 -24.23 4.53
N SER A 13 12.06 -24.43 3.48
CA SER A 13 11.68 -23.34 2.59
C SER A 13 10.77 -22.41 3.39
N ALA A 14 11.32 -21.30 3.88
CA ALA A 14 10.51 -20.22 4.42
C ALA A 14 9.64 -19.68 3.28
N LEU A 15 8.36 -20.01 3.29
CA LEU A 15 7.34 -19.38 2.45
C LEU A 15 7.21 -17.93 2.90
N THR A 16 8.03 -17.04 2.32
CA THR A 16 7.83 -15.61 2.45
C THR A 16 6.60 -15.25 1.62
N SER A 17 5.52 -14.86 2.28
CA SER A 17 4.35 -14.31 1.59
C SER A 17 4.76 -12.98 0.97
N GLU A 18 4.53 -12.82 -0.33
CA GLU A 18 4.82 -11.59 -1.06
C GLU A 18 3.91 -10.46 -0.58
N GLU A 19 4.50 -9.33 -0.16
CA GLU A 19 3.76 -8.15 0.26
C GLU A 19 3.29 -7.36 -0.96
N TYR A 20 2.08 -6.81 -0.89
CA TYR A 20 1.50 -6.01 -1.96
C TYR A 20 0.56 -4.95 -1.41
N PHE A 21 0.29 -3.91 -2.19
CA PHE A 21 -0.63 -2.85 -1.79
C PHE A 21 -2.04 -3.09 -2.29
N LEU A 22 -3.00 -2.77 -1.45
CA LEU A 22 -4.40 -2.52 -1.79
C LEU A 22 -4.79 -1.14 -1.26
N SER A 23 -6.01 -0.72 -1.53
CA SER A 23 -6.58 0.51 -1.00
C SER A 23 -7.89 0.25 -0.28
N LEU A 24 -8.32 1.17 0.57
CA LEU A 24 -9.60 1.06 1.27
C LEU A 24 -10.73 1.36 0.29
N ARG A 25 -11.76 0.52 0.31
CA ARG A 25 -12.89 0.63 -0.62
C ARG A 25 -13.89 1.72 -0.24
N ASN A 26 -14.07 1.95 1.07
CA ASN A 26 -15.13 2.79 1.60
C ASN A 26 -14.58 3.97 2.39
N ASP A 27 -15.43 4.96 2.64
CA ASP A 27 -15.09 6.14 3.47
C ASP A 27 -14.93 5.80 4.95
N LYS A 28 -15.43 4.64 5.37
CA LYS A 28 -15.29 4.12 6.72
C LYS A 28 -14.89 2.65 6.67
N VAL A 29 -13.73 2.33 7.22
CA VAL A 29 -13.17 0.97 7.25
C VAL A 29 -12.64 0.67 8.65
N ASN A 30 -13.03 -0.47 9.20
CA ASN A 30 -12.60 -0.92 10.52
C ASN A 30 -11.34 -1.77 10.44
N LEU A 31 -10.31 -1.36 11.18
CA LEU A 31 -9.13 -2.16 11.46
C LEU A 31 -9.31 -2.87 12.80
N ARG A 32 -9.20 -4.19 12.81
CA ARG A 32 -9.41 -5.01 14.01
C ARG A 32 -8.11 -5.59 14.54
N LEU A 33 -8.12 -5.97 15.81
CA LEU A 33 -6.97 -6.59 16.47
C LEU A 33 -6.69 -8.02 15.99
N GLY A 34 -7.65 -8.69 15.38
CA GLY A 34 -7.51 -10.05 14.89
C GLY A 34 -8.40 -10.34 13.69
N PRO A 35 -8.23 -11.52 13.04
CA PRO A 35 -8.83 -11.88 11.78
C PRO A 35 -10.27 -12.40 11.89
N SER A 36 -11.13 -11.71 12.63
CA SER A 36 -12.55 -11.99 12.68
C SER A 36 -13.36 -10.79 13.17
N PHE A 37 -14.67 -10.79 12.95
CA PHE A 37 -15.58 -9.74 13.45
C PHE A 37 -15.74 -9.74 14.96
N ASP A 38 -15.32 -10.79 15.66
CA ASP A 38 -15.36 -10.88 17.14
C ASP A 38 -14.24 -10.09 17.81
N TYR A 39 -13.18 -9.76 17.08
CA TYR A 39 -12.09 -8.94 17.59
C TYR A 39 -12.47 -7.46 17.65
N PRO A 40 -12.00 -6.74 18.70
CA PRO A 40 -12.26 -5.33 18.84
C PRO A 40 -11.70 -4.50 17.68
N ILE A 41 -12.36 -3.38 17.39
CA ILE A 41 -11.87 -2.39 16.43
C ILE A 41 -10.75 -1.59 17.10
N LYS A 42 -9.60 -1.52 16.44
CA LYS A 42 -8.42 -0.75 16.85
C LYS A 42 -8.45 0.66 16.29
N ILE A 43 -8.74 0.78 14.99
CA ILE A 43 -8.77 2.04 14.25
C ILE A 43 -9.97 2.04 13.32
N ILE A 44 -10.63 3.17 13.18
CA ILE A 44 -11.63 3.43 12.14
C ILE A 44 -11.01 4.40 11.16
N TYR A 45 -10.71 3.91 9.95
CA TYR A 45 -10.25 4.75 8.85
C TYR A 45 -11.43 5.47 8.23
N LYS A 46 -11.26 6.76 7.95
CA LYS A 46 -12.29 7.60 7.33
C LYS A 46 -11.85 8.20 5.99
N LYS A 47 -10.96 7.51 5.29
CA LYS A 47 -10.44 7.98 4.01
C LYS A 47 -10.49 6.88 2.95
N LYS A 48 -11.41 7.05 2.01
CA LYS A 48 -11.53 6.17 0.85
C LYS A 48 -10.23 6.16 0.04
N TYR A 49 -9.86 5.00 -0.47
CA TYR A 49 -8.65 4.75 -1.25
C TYR A 49 -7.33 4.92 -0.50
N LEU A 50 -7.34 5.02 0.82
CA LEU A 50 -6.10 5.00 1.60
C LEU A 50 -5.32 3.71 1.25
N PRO A 51 -4.05 3.82 0.80
CA PRO A 51 -3.25 2.65 0.47
C PRO A 51 -2.76 1.94 1.73
N VAL A 52 -2.85 0.62 1.72
CA VAL A 52 -2.41 -0.24 2.81
C VAL A 52 -1.57 -1.39 2.25
N LEU A 53 -0.50 -1.73 2.96
CA LEU A 53 0.36 -2.84 2.62
C LEU A 53 -0.21 -4.13 3.21
N ILE A 54 -0.45 -5.12 2.36
CA ILE A 54 -0.94 -6.44 2.78
C ILE A 54 0.24 -7.29 3.23
N LYS A 55 0.20 -7.72 4.48
CA LYS A 55 1.27 -8.47 5.15
C LYS A 55 0.98 -9.96 5.23
N GLU A 56 -0.26 -10.32 5.60
CA GLU A 56 -0.69 -11.69 5.86
C GLU A 56 -2.13 -11.90 5.41
N LYS A 57 -2.50 -13.16 5.26
CA LYS A 57 -3.84 -13.61 4.90
C LYS A 57 -4.35 -14.61 5.93
N SER A 58 -5.58 -14.44 6.40
CA SER A 58 -6.30 -15.42 7.20
C SER A 58 -7.76 -15.45 6.75
N GLU A 59 -8.13 -16.47 5.98
CA GLU A 59 -9.47 -16.61 5.38
C GLU A 59 -9.92 -15.33 4.65
N ASN A 60 -11.00 -14.69 5.10
CA ASN A 60 -11.55 -13.46 4.50
C ASN A 60 -10.98 -12.18 5.10
N PHE A 61 -9.92 -12.26 5.88
CA PHE A 61 -9.23 -11.12 6.46
C PHE A 61 -7.81 -10.98 5.92
N ARG A 62 -7.33 -9.74 5.89
CA ARG A 62 -5.95 -9.40 5.53
C ARG A 62 -5.33 -8.60 6.66
N LYS A 63 -4.14 -9.01 7.08
CA LYS A 63 -3.32 -8.18 7.96
C LYS A 63 -2.67 -7.10 7.14
N ILE A 64 -2.85 -5.87 7.55
CA ILE A 64 -2.36 -4.70 6.82
C ILE A 64 -1.42 -3.86 7.69
N GLN A 65 -0.63 -3.05 7.02
CA GLN A 65 0.15 -1.97 7.63
C GLN A 65 -0.15 -0.68 6.88
N ASP A 66 -0.46 0.39 7.60
CA ASP A 66 -0.65 1.71 7.01
C ASP A 66 0.67 2.52 6.95
N HIS A 67 0.63 3.71 6.35
CA HIS A 67 1.80 4.57 6.20
C HIS A 67 2.33 5.15 7.52
N GLU A 68 1.59 5.04 8.61
CA GLU A 68 1.98 5.45 9.96
C GLU A 68 2.41 4.26 10.84
N ASN A 69 2.65 3.10 10.24
CA ASN A 69 3.04 1.85 10.89
C ASN A 69 1.98 1.22 11.80
N ASN A 70 0.71 1.62 11.68
CA ASN A 70 -0.37 0.89 12.33
C ASN A 70 -0.62 -0.42 11.61
N SER A 71 -0.85 -1.48 12.37
CA SER A 71 -1.11 -2.82 11.84
C SER A 71 -2.37 -3.42 12.49
N GLY A 72 -3.06 -4.24 11.73
CA GLY A 72 -4.26 -4.96 12.16
C GLY A 72 -4.93 -5.64 10.98
N TRP A 73 -6.18 -6.07 11.18
CA TRP A 73 -6.90 -6.92 10.25
C TRP A 73 -8.11 -6.22 9.66
N ILE A 74 -8.25 -6.32 8.34
CA ILE A 74 -9.37 -5.76 7.57
C ILE A 74 -10.03 -6.88 6.78
N HIS A 75 -11.37 -6.90 6.77
CA HIS A 75 -12.13 -7.83 5.94
C HIS A 75 -11.96 -7.49 4.45
N ILE A 76 -11.85 -8.50 3.59
CA ILE A 76 -11.60 -8.33 2.14
C ILE A 76 -12.65 -7.47 1.43
N SER A 77 -13.89 -7.46 1.91
CA SER A 77 -14.96 -6.61 1.37
C SER A 77 -14.68 -5.12 1.49
N GLN A 78 -13.78 -4.73 2.39
CA GLN A 78 -13.40 -3.34 2.66
C GLN A 78 -12.16 -2.91 1.85
N LEU A 79 -11.59 -3.80 1.05
CA LEU A 79 -10.39 -3.58 0.25
C LEU A 79 -10.70 -3.45 -1.23
N SER A 80 -9.88 -2.70 -1.94
CA SER A 80 -10.02 -2.38 -3.36
C SER A 80 -8.66 -2.47 -4.07
N LYS A 81 -8.71 -2.74 -5.36
CA LYS A 81 -7.51 -2.70 -6.25
C LYS A 81 -7.24 -1.31 -6.83
N LYS A 82 -7.97 -0.30 -6.42
CA LYS A 82 -7.75 1.08 -6.89
C LYS A 82 -6.33 1.51 -6.54
N LYS A 83 -5.58 1.96 -7.53
CA LYS A 83 -4.20 2.44 -7.35
C LYS A 83 -4.18 3.81 -6.71
N SER A 84 -3.50 3.93 -5.61
CA SER A 84 -3.36 5.17 -4.85
C SER A 84 -2.04 5.21 -4.10
N VAL A 85 -1.59 6.41 -3.78
CA VAL A 85 -0.38 6.64 -2.98
C VAL A 85 -0.60 7.74 -1.96
N ILE A 86 0.14 7.71 -0.87
CA ILE A 86 0.31 8.80 0.09
C ILE A 86 1.70 9.40 -0.13
N THR A 87 1.78 10.70 -0.21
CA THR A 87 3.06 11.41 -0.29
C THR A 87 3.77 11.37 1.06
N LEU A 88 5.03 10.97 1.07
CA LEU A 88 5.88 10.93 2.28
C LEU A 88 6.72 12.19 2.46
N LYS A 89 6.78 13.03 1.42
CA LYS A 89 7.44 14.34 1.39
C LYS A 89 6.61 15.34 0.61
N HIS A 90 7.02 16.61 0.66
CA HIS A 90 6.58 17.60 -0.30
C HIS A 90 7.02 17.22 -1.71
N LEU A 91 6.10 17.21 -2.65
CA LEU A 91 6.33 16.90 -4.05
C LEU A 91 5.83 18.04 -4.93
N ILE A 92 6.39 18.13 -6.13
CA ILE A 92 5.91 19.02 -7.17
C ILE A 92 5.15 18.18 -8.21
N LEU A 93 3.94 18.61 -8.53
CA LEU A 93 3.16 18.08 -9.63
C LEU A 93 3.55 18.81 -10.91
N TYR A 94 4.03 18.05 -11.90
CA TYR A 94 4.48 18.58 -13.17
C TYR A 94 3.48 18.32 -14.28
N ASN A 95 3.47 19.17 -15.28
CA ASN A 95 2.61 19.00 -16.46
C ASN A 95 3.01 17.79 -17.33
N ARG A 96 4.30 17.45 -17.34
CA ARG A 96 4.88 16.31 -18.09
C ARG A 96 5.83 15.52 -17.19
N PRO A 97 6.17 14.27 -17.55
CA PRO A 97 7.08 13.43 -16.75
C PRO A 97 8.55 13.86 -16.90
N THR A 98 8.85 15.09 -16.56
CA THR A 98 10.21 15.67 -16.54
C THR A 98 10.25 16.87 -15.61
N ILE A 99 11.36 17.05 -14.92
CA ILE A 99 11.61 18.21 -14.05
C ILE A 99 11.72 19.54 -14.83
N TYR A 100 11.90 19.47 -16.13
CA TYR A 100 12.00 20.64 -17.01
C TYR A 100 10.65 21.14 -17.53
N SER A 101 9.57 20.39 -17.23
CA SER A 101 8.22 20.81 -17.59
C SER A 101 7.67 21.83 -16.58
N LYS A 102 6.52 22.42 -16.92
CA LYS A 102 5.86 23.39 -16.06
C LYS A 102 5.43 22.77 -14.74
N PRO A 103 5.88 23.29 -13.58
CA PRO A 103 5.32 22.91 -12.29
C PRO A 103 3.89 23.45 -12.16
N LEU A 104 2.95 22.59 -11.78
CA LEU A 104 1.53 22.95 -11.67
C LEU A 104 1.16 23.34 -10.24
N VAL A 105 1.58 22.54 -9.26
CA VAL A 105 1.23 22.74 -7.85
C VAL A 105 2.23 22.02 -6.95
N ASN A 106 2.41 22.56 -5.74
CA ASN A 106 3.11 21.89 -4.66
C ASN A 106 2.13 20.96 -3.93
N ILE A 107 2.55 19.74 -3.71
CA ILE A 107 1.80 18.74 -2.97
C ILE A 107 2.44 18.57 -1.60
N GLU A 108 1.67 18.79 -0.54
CA GLU A 108 2.12 18.60 0.83
C GLU A 108 2.30 17.14 1.18
N THR A 109 3.10 16.86 2.19
CA THR A 109 3.22 15.53 2.81
C THR A 109 1.88 15.02 3.31
N GLY A 110 1.63 13.71 3.16
CA GLY A 110 0.42 13.07 3.66
C GLY A 110 -0.80 13.21 2.74
N ARG A 111 -0.62 13.67 1.51
CA ARG A 111 -1.70 13.76 0.52
C ARG A 111 -1.96 12.44 -0.16
N LEU A 112 -3.23 12.09 -0.28
CA LEU A 112 -3.70 10.98 -1.08
C LEU A 112 -3.80 11.38 -2.55
N LEU A 113 -3.13 10.60 -3.39
CA LEU A 113 -3.16 10.77 -4.85
C LEU A 113 -3.67 9.50 -5.49
N LEU A 114 -4.57 9.63 -6.46
CA LEU A 114 -5.00 8.51 -7.29
C LEU A 114 -4.05 8.36 -8.47
N VAL A 115 -3.56 7.14 -8.69
CA VAL A 115 -2.59 6.84 -9.74
C VAL A 115 -3.33 6.42 -11.01
N THR A 116 -3.06 7.10 -12.11
CA THR A 116 -3.64 6.77 -13.42
C THR A 116 -2.72 5.80 -14.19
N LYS A 117 -1.44 6.14 -14.31
CA LYS A 117 -0.42 5.33 -14.97
C LYS A 117 0.97 5.74 -14.52
N CYS A 118 1.93 4.82 -14.68
CA CYS A 118 3.34 5.11 -14.45
C CYS A 118 4.16 4.80 -15.70
N LYS A 119 5.21 5.59 -15.91
CA LYS A 119 6.19 5.42 -16.98
C LYS A 119 7.57 5.77 -16.43
N ASP A 120 8.48 4.81 -16.49
CA ASP A 120 9.81 4.95 -15.91
C ASP A 120 9.72 5.34 -14.42
N ASN A 121 10.36 6.42 -13.99
CA ASN A 121 10.35 6.90 -12.60
C ASN A 121 9.26 7.95 -12.33
N TRP A 122 8.26 8.05 -13.21
CA TRP A 122 7.18 9.02 -13.12
C TRP A 122 5.81 8.35 -13.08
N CYS A 123 4.89 8.94 -12.31
CA CYS A 123 3.51 8.52 -12.29
C CYS A 123 2.57 9.68 -12.52
N LYS A 124 1.57 9.46 -13.37
CA LYS A 124 0.46 10.38 -13.55
C LYS A 124 -0.55 10.17 -12.46
N VAL A 125 -0.88 11.24 -11.76
CA VAL A 125 -1.74 11.22 -10.57
C VAL A 125 -2.81 12.29 -10.65
N LYS A 126 -3.88 12.07 -9.87
CA LYS A 126 -4.95 13.05 -9.63
C LYS A 126 -5.01 13.43 -8.17
N SER A 127 -5.14 14.73 -7.90
CA SER A 127 -5.42 15.30 -6.59
C SER A 127 -6.50 16.36 -6.73
N GLY A 128 -7.73 16.02 -6.36
CA GLY A 128 -8.88 16.91 -6.57
C GLY A 128 -9.04 17.27 -8.06
N LYS A 129 -9.01 18.56 -8.36
CA LYS A 129 -9.11 19.09 -9.73
C LYS A 129 -7.79 19.08 -10.51
N TYR A 130 -6.67 18.79 -9.83
CA TYR A 130 -5.35 18.76 -10.46
C TYR A 130 -5.02 17.38 -11.00
N SER A 131 -4.39 17.35 -12.16
CA SER A 131 -3.84 16.14 -12.77
C SER A 131 -2.47 16.44 -13.32
N GLY A 132 -1.51 15.57 -13.12
CA GLY A 132 -0.15 15.77 -13.61
C GLY A 132 0.77 14.63 -13.19
N TRP A 133 2.06 14.89 -13.24
CA TRP A 133 3.10 13.90 -13.04
C TRP A 133 3.94 14.20 -11.81
N ILE A 134 4.23 13.15 -11.03
CA ILE A 134 5.16 13.18 -9.92
C ILE A 134 6.27 12.15 -10.13
N LYS A 135 7.44 12.39 -9.54
CA LYS A 135 8.43 11.33 -9.39
C LYS A 135 7.89 10.27 -8.40
N ASN A 136 8.13 9.00 -8.71
CA ASN A 136 7.61 7.88 -7.91
C ASN A 136 8.49 7.49 -6.72
N ASN A 137 9.35 8.38 -6.27
CA ASN A 137 10.09 8.24 -5.03
C ASN A 137 9.36 8.97 -3.89
N GLU A 138 9.64 8.57 -2.64
CA GLU A 138 9.06 9.18 -1.45
C GLU A 138 7.51 9.13 -1.39
N ILE A 139 6.97 8.00 -1.81
CA ILE A 139 5.53 7.71 -1.77
C ILE A 139 5.28 6.34 -1.14
N TRP A 140 4.10 6.21 -0.54
CA TRP A 140 3.58 4.97 0.02
C TRP A 140 2.34 4.55 -0.75
N GLY A 141 2.34 3.34 -1.31
CA GLY A 141 1.15 2.81 -1.97
C GLY A 141 1.43 2.09 -3.28
N ARG A 142 0.35 1.83 -4.00
CA ARG A 142 0.34 1.06 -5.25
C ARG A 142 0.51 1.97 -6.47
N LEU A 143 1.53 1.66 -7.24
CA LEU A 143 1.82 2.25 -8.54
C LEU A 143 1.24 1.44 -9.69
#